data_e520da45f3dbdbec2237edba9b87749e
#
_entry.id   e520da45f3dbdbec2237edba9b87749e
#
_cell.length_a   1.000
_cell.length_b   1.000
_cell.length_c   1.000
_cell.angle_alpha   90.00
_cell.angle_beta   90.00
_cell.angle_gamma   90.00
#
_symmetry.space_group_name_H-M   'P 1'
#
loop_
_entity.id
_entity.type
_entity.pdbx_description
1 polymer ?
#
loop_
_entity_poly.entity_id
_entity_poly.type
_entity_poly.pdbx_seq_one_letter_code
_entity_poly.pdbx_strand_id
1 'polypeptide(L)' 'MPRKIRELITDLERAGWCIEVGGKGSHRKLAHPRSRRKVILSGASGADAHHYQEKLVKTAIREVQP' A
#
# COMPACT_ATOMS: atom_id res chain seq x y z
N MET A 1 18.15 -4.13 -0.78
CA MET A 1 17.55 -3.70 -2.06
C MET A 1 16.17 -3.10 -1.81
N PRO A 2 15.84 -1.99 -2.46
CA PRO A 2 14.51 -1.41 -2.27
C PRO A 2 13.44 -2.34 -2.83
N ARG A 3 12.29 -2.35 -2.20
CA ARG A 3 11.17 -3.13 -2.67
C ARG A 3 10.47 -2.40 -3.81
N LYS A 4 9.79 -3.15 -4.65
CA LYS A 4 8.99 -2.56 -5.72
C LYS A 4 7.61 -2.17 -5.20
N ILE A 5 7.02 -1.16 -5.80
CA ILE A 5 5.66 -0.72 -5.43
C ILE A 5 4.68 -1.88 -5.50
N ARG A 6 4.76 -2.72 -6.54
CA ARG A 6 3.87 -3.88 -6.67
C ARG A 6 4.01 -4.87 -5.51
N GLU A 7 5.20 -4.99 -4.93
CA GLU A 7 5.43 -5.87 -3.79
C GLU A 7 4.74 -5.34 -2.54
N LEU A 8 4.79 -4.02 -2.33
CA LEU A 8 4.10 -3.40 -1.21
C LEU A 8 2.59 -3.58 -1.32
N ILE A 9 2.06 -3.44 -2.54
CA ILE A 9 0.64 -3.63 -2.80
C ILE A 9 0.24 -5.07 -2.52
N THR A 10 1.05 -6.04 -2.94
CA THR A 10 0.80 -7.45 -2.66
C THR A 10 0.75 -7.71 -1.15
N ASP A 11 1.70 -7.15 -0.40
CA ASP A 11 1.73 -7.31 1.05
C ASP A 11 0.47 -6.73 1.71
N LEU A 12 0.03 -5.55 1.23
CA LEU A 12 -1.19 -4.94 1.74
C LEU A 12 -2.42 -5.81 1.43
N GLU A 13 -2.50 -6.33 0.22
CA GLU A 13 -3.62 -7.19 -0.18
C GLU A 13 -3.69 -8.45 0.67
N ARG A 14 -2.54 -9.03 0.99
CA ARG A 14 -2.47 -10.21 1.86
C ARG A 14 -2.96 -9.89 3.28
N ALA A 15 -2.83 -8.65 3.70
CA ALA A 15 -3.30 -8.22 5.02
C ALA A 15 -4.78 -7.81 5.00
N GLY A 16 -5.44 -7.88 3.84
CA GLY A 16 -6.85 -7.56 3.71
C GLY A 16 -7.15 -6.17 3.17
N TRP A 17 -6.12 -5.42 2.78
CA TRP A 17 -6.31 -4.13 2.14
C TRP A 17 -6.80 -4.32 0.70
N CYS A 18 -7.70 -3.48 0.26
CA CYS A 18 -8.26 -3.54 -1.09
C CYS A 18 -7.98 -2.24 -1.84
N ILE A 19 -7.61 -2.38 -3.12
CA ILE A 19 -7.41 -1.22 -3.98
C ILE A 19 -8.77 -0.61 -4.32
N GLU A 20 -8.90 0.70 -4.11
CA GLU A 20 -10.11 1.41 -4.53
C GLU A 20 -9.99 1.80 -5.99
N VAL A 21 -11.07 1.61 -6.74
CA VAL A 21 -11.15 2.00 -8.13
C VAL A 21 -11.35 3.51 -8.21
N GLY A 22 -10.67 4.15 -9.16
CA GLY A 22 -10.84 5.60 -9.39
C GLY A 22 -9.58 6.43 -9.17
N GLY A 23 -8.47 5.83 -8.81
CA GLY A 23 -7.20 6.53 -8.74
C GLY A 23 -6.74 6.93 -10.14
N LYS A 24 -6.18 8.13 -10.27
CA LYS A 24 -5.65 8.59 -11.54
C LYS A 24 -4.16 8.31 -11.63
N GLY A 25 -3.73 7.86 -12.80
CA GLY A 25 -2.31 7.66 -13.08
C GLY A 25 -1.69 6.59 -12.19
N SER A 26 -0.53 6.90 -11.62
CA SER A 26 0.23 5.97 -10.81
C SER A 26 -0.14 5.99 -9.33
N HIS A 27 -1.15 6.77 -8.95
CA HIS A 27 -1.59 6.82 -7.55
C HIS A 27 -2.55 5.68 -7.27
N ARG A 28 -2.23 4.89 -6.25
CA ARG A 28 -3.08 3.77 -5.83
C ARG A 28 -3.52 4.00 -4.40
N LYS A 29 -4.82 3.88 -4.20
CA LYS A 29 -5.44 4.10 -2.90
C LYS A 29 -6.00 2.78 -2.42
N LEU A 30 -5.60 2.38 -1.21
CA LEU A 30 -6.05 1.13 -0.62
C LEU A 30 -6.79 1.41 0.67
N ALA A 31 -7.82 0.61 0.94
CA ALA A 31 -8.65 0.74 2.13
C ALA A 31 -8.78 -0.60 2.84
N HIS A 32 -9.02 -0.55 4.14
CA HIS A 32 -9.23 -1.73 4.96
C HIS A 32 -10.41 -1.47 5.90
N PRO A 33 -11.29 -2.47 6.11
CA PRO A 33 -12.47 -2.29 6.97
C PRO A 33 -12.13 -2.00 8.42
N ARG A 34 -10.95 -2.39 8.88
CA ARG A 34 -10.48 -2.14 10.24
C ARG A 34 -9.70 -0.85 10.40
N SER A 35 -9.45 -0.13 9.31
CA SER A 35 -8.67 1.09 9.34
C SER A 35 -9.50 2.27 8.88
N ARG A 36 -9.40 3.38 9.59
CA ARG A 36 -10.03 4.63 9.16
C ARG A 36 -9.17 5.37 8.16
N ARG A 37 -7.91 5.04 8.12
CA ARG A 37 -6.95 5.68 7.20
C ARG A 37 -6.84 4.86 5.95
N LYS A 38 -6.55 5.53 4.85
CA LYS A 38 -6.29 4.88 3.58
C LYS A 38 -4.80 4.98 3.27
N VAL A 39 -4.29 3.96 2.62
CA VAL A 39 -2.89 3.95 2.19
C VAL A 39 -2.84 4.41 0.75
N ILE A 40 -2.03 5.43 0.48
CA ILE A 40 -1.85 5.95 -0.88
C ILE A 40 -0.41 5.70 -1.28
N LEU A 41 -0.23 4.94 -2.36
CA LEU A 41 1.07 4.66 -2.92
C LEU A 41 1.17 5.28 -4.31
N SER A 42 2.16 6.12 -4.52
CA SER A 42 2.43 6.71 -5.81
C SER A 42 3.63 6.04 -6.46
N GLY A 43 3.65 6.04 -7.78
CA GLY A 43 4.71 5.43 -8.56
C GLY A 43 4.23 4.25 -9.39
N ALA A 44 4.96 3.93 -10.45
CA ALA A 44 4.65 2.79 -11.30
C ALA A 44 4.87 1.48 -10.52
N SER A 45 4.13 0.42 -10.88
CA SER A 45 4.21 -0.86 -10.16
C SER A 45 5.62 -1.46 -10.17
N GLY A 46 6.39 -1.23 -11.22
CA GLY A 46 7.76 -1.70 -11.32
C GLY A 46 8.80 -0.75 -10.74
N ALA A 47 8.39 0.41 -10.23
CA ALA A 47 9.32 1.37 -9.65
C ALA A 47 9.74 0.94 -8.25
N ASP A 48 10.93 1.39 -7.84
CA ASP A 48 11.40 1.14 -6.49
C ASP A 48 10.62 2.00 -5.49
N ALA A 49 10.22 1.39 -4.39
CA ALA A 49 9.52 2.10 -3.33
C ALA A 49 10.50 3.00 -2.58
N HIS A 50 10.01 4.15 -2.15
CA HIS A 50 10.77 5.01 -1.26
C HIS A 50 10.71 4.45 0.16
N HIS A 51 11.73 4.79 0.95
CA HIS A 51 11.83 4.28 2.32
C HIS A 51 10.59 4.61 3.15
N TYR A 52 10.05 5.83 2.99
CA TYR A 52 8.85 6.22 3.74
C TYR A 52 7.63 5.38 3.35
N GLN A 53 7.58 4.93 2.09
CA GLN A 53 6.49 4.09 1.62
C GLN A 53 6.56 2.70 2.25
N GLU A 54 7.76 2.15 2.38
CA GLU A 54 7.95 0.86 3.05
C GLU A 54 7.53 0.94 4.51
N LYS A 55 7.87 2.01 5.20
CA LYS A 55 7.46 2.22 6.60
C LYS A 55 5.95 2.38 6.72
N LEU A 56 5.35 3.15 5.81
CA LEU A 56 3.92 3.36 5.79
C LEU A 56 3.16 2.04 5.64
N VAL A 57 3.58 1.20 4.72
CA VAL A 57 2.96 -0.10 4.48
C VAL A 57 3.12 -1.02 5.69
N LYS A 58 4.31 -1.07 6.27
CA LYS A 58 4.58 -1.88 7.45
C LYS A 58 3.67 -1.47 8.61
N THR A 59 3.52 -0.18 8.84
CA THR A 59 2.65 0.34 9.89
C THR A 59 1.19 0.00 9.60
N ALA A 60 0.76 0.17 8.35
CA ALA A 60 -0.62 -0.12 7.96
C ALA A 60 -0.97 -1.59 8.18
N ILE A 61 -0.08 -2.49 7.83
CA ILE A 61 -0.29 -3.93 8.03
C ILE A 61 -0.38 -4.25 9.52
N ARG A 62 0.50 -3.65 10.32
CA ARG A 62 0.52 -3.88 11.77
C ARG A 62 -0.78 -3.40 12.42
N GLU A 63 -1.32 -2.27 11.98
CA GLU A 63 -2.54 -1.69 12.57
C GLU A 63 -3.77 -2.58 12.39
N VAL A 64 -3.83 -3.38 11.33
CA VAL A 64 -4.99 -4.22 11.06
C VAL A 64 -4.79 -5.68 11.47
N GLN A 65 -3.63 -6.02 12.02
CA GLN A 65 -3.39 -7.37 12.54
C GLN A 65 -4.22 -7.58 13.81
N PRO A 66 -4.79 -8.78 13.96
CA PRO A 66 -5.56 -9.11 15.17
C PRO A 66 -4.68 -9.17 16.42
#